data_e87dd78eb7abf6dc01c3b8a298026ca9
#
_entry.id   e87dd78eb7abf6dc01c3b8a298026ca9
#
_cell.length_a   1.000
_cell.length_b   1.000
_cell.length_c   1.000
_cell.angle_alpha   90.00
_cell.angle_beta   90.00
_cell.angle_gamma   90.00
#
_symmetry.space_group_name_H-M   'P 1'
#
loop_
_entity.id
_entity.type
_entity.pdbx_description
1 polymer ?
#
loop_
_entity_poly.entity_id
_entity_poly.type
_entity_poly.pdbx_seq_one_letter_code
_entity_poly.pdbx_strand_id
1 'polypeptide(L)'
;MKIWIDILTPKQLLFSEQIIEKLGKKYDILCTSRDYNEVSKLAKIRNFDLIFIGKHGGGDEKSKLKASIDRMEKMSEKIKTFSPDVVISFCSPEAARISFGLGIKHIAFCDSPHANAVMRLTLPLIEKLLIPHVISKKEFSKYGIDEKNIIQYKAIDAIITIKRRINRNAKLPFKKNNKKNILIRVEEEQASYTSKPSKIIPIIKKVVSEFEKENVVVLGRYVEQIKNLQKIVGNKTKIVKMSYDGKHLLENTDVFVGSGGTMTAESALMGIPTISYNAVPNIIENFLVKKHLVKRETDPNKISMQIKRIFEADDKQSQKRAKIIRSQMEDPIQKLIKIIKE
;
A
#
# COMPACT_ATOMS: atom_id res chain seq x y z
N MET A 1 24.78 8.09 -13.19
CA MET A 1 24.44 7.00 -12.25
C MET A 1 23.15 6.34 -12.73
N LYS A 2 23.14 5.02 -12.75
CA LYS A 2 22.01 4.18 -13.13
C LYS A 2 21.33 3.60 -11.90
N ILE A 3 20.02 3.70 -11.83
CA ILE A 3 19.24 3.26 -10.67
C ILE A 3 18.29 2.14 -11.13
N TRP A 4 18.32 1.02 -10.42
CA TRP A 4 17.31 -0.02 -10.59
C TRP A 4 16.28 0.05 -9.46
N ILE A 5 14.99 0.11 -9.80
CA ILE A 5 13.88 0.08 -8.84
C ILE A 5 13.07 -1.18 -9.05
N ASP A 6 12.97 -2.06 -8.04
CA ASP A 6 12.15 -3.26 -8.10
C ASP A 6 10.85 -3.10 -7.31
N ILE A 7 9.71 -3.32 -8.01
CA ILE A 7 8.36 -2.97 -7.56
C ILE A 7 7.49 -4.22 -7.54
N LEU A 8 6.96 -4.62 -6.37
CA LEU A 8 6.18 -5.85 -6.22
C LEU A 8 4.69 -5.63 -5.93
N THR A 9 4.31 -4.43 -5.50
CA THR A 9 2.93 -4.14 -5.04
C THR A 9 2.43 -2.78 -5.54
N PRO A 10 1.11 -2.54 -5.57
CA PRO A 10 0.54 -1.25 -5.94
C PRO A 10 1.06 -0.07 -5.10
N LYS A 11 1.22 -0.26 -3.77
CA LYS A 11 1.81 0.76 -2.88
C LYS A 11 3.21 1.15 -3.33
N GLN A 12 4.03 0.16 -3.64
CA GLN A 12 5.42 0.37 -4.07
C GLN A 12 5.49 1.12 -5.41
N LEU A 13 4.59 0.81 -6.36
CA LEU A 13 4.49 1.54 -7.61
C LEU A 13 4.18 3.03 -7.37
N LEU A 14 3.17 3.33 -6.57
CA LEU A 14 2.77 4.71 -6.27
C LEU A 14 3.84 5.48 -5.51
N PHE A 15 4.62 4.81 -4.67
CA PHE A 15 5.75 5.41 -3.98
C PHE A 15 6.93 5.65 -4.94
N SER A 16 7.24 4.67 -5.80
CA SER A 16 8.32 4.75 -6.79
C SER A 16 8.05 5.82 -7.84
N GLU A 17 6.79 6.07 -8.21
CA GLU A 17 6.39 7.18 -9.08
C GLU A 17 6.90 8.52 -8.54
N GLN A 18 6.81 8.73 -7.22
CA GLN A 18 7.30 9.95 -6.57
C GLN A 18 8.84 9.98 -6.46
N ILE A 19 9.50 8.81 -6.38
CA ILE A 19 10.97 8.73 -6.47
C ILE A 19 11.40 9.15 -7.88
N ILE A 20 10.78 8.59 -8.92
CA ILE A 20 11.12 8.89 -10.32
C ILE A 20 10.83 10.36 -10.66
N GLU A 21 9.73 10.93 -10.19
CA GLU A 21 9.42 12.35 -10.41
C GLU A 21 10.56 13.26 -9.90
N LYS A 22 11.24 12.87 -8.80
CA LYS A 22 12.34 13.64 -8.22
C LYS A 22 13.72 13.32 -8.79
N LEU A 23 13.95 12.08 -9.21
CA LEU A 23 15.26 11.59 -9.65
C LEU A 23 15.39 11.45 -11.17
N GLY A 24 14.29 11.15 -11.89
CA GLY A 24 14.32 10.72 -13.28
C GLY A 24 14.93 11.73 -14.27
N LYS A 25 14.98 13.01 -13.90
CA LYS A 25 15.66 14.03 -14.72
C LYS A 25 17.19 14.00 -14.63
N LYS A 26 17.75 13.31 -13.65
CA LYS A 26 19.21 13.31 -13.34
C LYS A 26 19.84 11.95 -13.50
N TYR A 27 19.07 10.88 -13.51
CA TYR A 27 19.55 9.52 -13.45
C TYR A 27 18.82 8.65 -14.47
N ASP A 28 19.52 7.65 -15.00
CA ASP A 28 18.95 6.61 -15.83
C ASP A 28 18.26 5.57 -14.91
N ILE A 29 16.95 5.39 -15.06
CA ILE A 29 16.16 4.57 -14.13
C ILE A 29 15.52 3.40 -14.86
N LEU A 30 15.80 2.19 -14.39
CA LEU A 30 15.14 0.95 -14.80
C LEU A 30 14.14 0.52 -13.72
N CYS A 31 12.88 0.37 -14.09
CA CYS A 31 11.84 -0.17 -13.20
C CYS A 31 11.46 -1.59 -13.61
N THR A 32 11.52 -2.52 -12.66
CA THR A 32 11.10 -3.91 -12.85
C THR A 32 9.98 -4.31 -11.91
N SER A 33 9.16 -5.27 -12.34
CA SER A 33 8.14 -5.90 -11.51
C SER A 33 7.94 -7.36 -11.92
N ARG A 34 7.27 -8.13 -11.09
CA ARG A 34 6.65 -9.40 -11.51
C ARG A 34 5.27 -9.12 -12.10
N ASP A 35 4.83 -9.96 -13.03
CA ASP A 35 3.46 -9.88 -13.53
C ASP A 35 2.49 -10.25 -12.41
N TYR A 36 1.91 -9.23 -11.84
CA TYR A 36 0.89 -9.28 -10.80
C TYR A 36 -0.25 -8.34 -11.19
N ASN A 37 -1.44 -8.91 -11.38
CA ASN A 37 -2.59 -8.25 -12.00
C ASN A 37 -2.94 -6.86 -11.42
N GLU A 38 -2.74 -6.65 -10.10
CA GLU A 38 -3.00 -5.33 -9.47
C GLU A 38 -1.94 -4.31 -9.90
N VAL A 39 -0.67 -4.71 -10.01
CA VAL A 39 0.43 -3.82 -10.40
C VAL A 39 0.36 -3.50 -11.89
N SER A 40 0.15 -4.51 -12.75
CA SER A 40 0.08 -4.31 -14.20
C SER A 40 -1.08 -3.42 -14.61
N LYS A 41 -2.24 -3.55 -13.96
CA LYS A 41 -3.38 -2.64 -14.19
C LYS A 41 -3.10 -1.23 -13.72
N LEU A 42 -2.51 -1.09 -12.53
CA LEU A 42 -2.18 0.24 -11.99
C LEU A 42 -1.12 0.93 -12.84
N ALA A 43 -0.10 0.21 -13.30
CA ALA A 43 0.91 0.73 -14.21
C ALA A 43 0.29 1.31 -15.49
N LYS A 44 -0.68 0.58 -16.09
CA LYS A 44 -1.43 1.08 -17.25
C LYS A 44 -2.24 2.35 -16.93
N ILE A 45 -2.98 2.36 -15.82
CA ILE A 45 -3.78 3.54 -15.39
C ILE A 45 -2.86 4.75 -15.16
N ARG A 46 -1.64 4.53 -14.65
CA ARG A 46 -0.67 5.58 -14.34
C ARG A 46 0.25 5.95 -15.49
N ASN A 47 0.17 5.24 -16.63
CA ASN A 47 1.14 5.34 -17.72
C ASN A 47 2.59 5.22 -17.20
N PHE A 48 2.82 4.23 -16.34
CA PHE A 48 4.09 4.01 -15.67
C PHE A 48 4.92 2.99 -16.46
N ASP A 49 6.13 3.39 -16.87
CA ASP A 49 7.06 2.50 -17.58
C ASP A 49 7.62 1.44 -16.64
N LEU A 50 7.26 0.17 -16.89
CA LEU A 50 7.54 -0.95 -15.99
C LEU A 50 7.79 -2.22 -16.79
N ILE A 51 8.97 -2.79 -16.63
CA ILE A 51 9.35 -4.06 -17.26
C ILE A 51 8.87 -5.21 -16.35
N PHE A 52 7.99 -6.06 -16.89
CA PHE A 52 7.52 -7.24 -16.19
C PHE A 52 8.45 -8.43 -16.41
N ILE A 53 9.03 -8.96 -15.33
CA ILE A 53 9.92 -10.13 -15.32
C ILE A 53 9.39 -11.14 -14.32
N GLY A 54 9.05 -12.34 -14.81
CA GLY A 54 8.46 -13.41 -14.01
C GLY A 54 7.00 -13.15 -13.64
N LYS A 55 6.38 -14.11 -12.92
CA LYS A 55 4.98 -14.10 -12.53
C LYS A 55 4.83 -14.18 -11.00
N HIS A 56 3.67 -13.80 -10.49
CA HIS A 56 3.33 -14.06 -9.09
C HIS A 56 3.08 -15.55 -8.87
N GLY A 57 3.74 -16.17 -7.89
CA GLY A 57 3.72 -17.61 -7.64
C GLY A 57 2.43 -18.17 -7.01
N GLY A 58 1.37 -17.35 -6.86
CA GLY A 58 0.12 -17.82 -6.25
C GLY A 58 0.16 -17.94 -4.73
N GLY A 59 -0.65 -18.83 -4.17
CA GLY A 59 -0.82 -19.01 -2.72
C GLY A 59 0.11 -20.06 -2.10
N ASP A 60 0.47 -21.13 -2.83
CA ASP A 60 1.26 -22.24 -2.30
C ASP A 60 2.77 -21.96 -2.29
N GLU A 61 3.49 -22.60 -1.39
CA GLU A 61 4.91 -22.36 -1.14
C GLU A 61 5.82 -22.82 -2.29
N LYS A 62 5.53 -24.00 -2.88
CA LYS A 62 6.33 -24.56 -3.99
C LYS A 62 6.25 -23.67 -5.22
N SER A 63 5.05 -23.22 -5.58
CA SER A 63 4.84 -22.32 -6.72
C SER A 63 5.48 -20.95 -6.50
N LYS A 64 5.45 -20.43 -5.25
CA LYS A 64 6.17 -19.20 -4.90
C LYS A 64 7.69 -19.35 -5.06
N LEU A 65 8.25 -20.46 -4.56
CA LEU A 65 9.68 -20.73 -4.69
C LEU A 65 10.09 -20.84 -6.16
N LYS A 66 9.36 -21.64 -6.96
CA LYS A 66 9.63 -21.78 -8.40
C LYS A 66 9.57 -20.43 -9.13
N ALA A 67 8.52 -19.66 -8.89
CA ALA A 67 8.36 -18.34 -9.52
C ALA A 67 9.48 -17.37 -9.12
N SER A 68 9.98 -17.43 -7.88
CA SER A 68 11.10 -16.62 -7.42
C SER A 68 12.40 -17.02 -8.10
N ILE A 69 12.70 -18.32 -8.25
CA ILE A 69 13.89 -18.83 -8.96
C ILE A 69 13.85 -18.41 -10.43
N ASP A 70 12.76 -18.69 -11.14
CA ASP A 70 12.58 -18.33 -12.55
C ASP A 70 12.71 -16.81 -12.78
N ARG A 71 12.24 -16.01 -11.81
CA ARG A 71 12.34 -14.56 -11.86
C ARG A 71 13.79 -14.09 -11.68
N MET A 72 14.50 -14.64 -10.70
CA MET A 72 15.90 -14.27 -10.43
C MET A 72 16.79 -14.57 -11.63
N GLU A 73 16.65 -15.72 -12.29
CA GLU A 73 17.40 -16.09 -13.48
C GLU A 73 17.24 -15.03 -14.59
N LYS A 74 15.99 -14.77 -15.00
CA LYS A 74 15.68 -13.79 -16.07
C LYS A 74 16.08 -12.36 -15.70
N MET A 75 15.93 -12.01 -14.43
CA MET A 75 16.22 -10.67 -13.93
C MET A 75 17.72 -10.42 -13.85
N SER A 76 18.54 -11.44 -13.48
CA SER A 76 19.98 -11.32 -13.40
C SER A 76 20.61 -10.92 -14.75
N GLU A 77 20.17 -11.51 -15.85
CA GLU A 77 20.59 -11.17 -17.21
C GLU A 77 20.30 -9.70 -17.55
N LYS A 78 19.06 -9.28 -17.28
CA LYS A 78 18.62 -7.89 -17.54
C LYS A 78 19.40 -6.88 -16.72
N ILE A 79 19.62 -7.17 -15.43
CA ILE A 79 20.34 -6.28 -14.51
C ILE A 79 21.83 -6.23 -14.82
N LYS A 80 22.47 -7.35 -15.19
CA LYS A 80 23.85 -7.37 -15.66
C LYS A 80 24.04 -6.47 -16.88
N THR A 81 23.12 -6.52 -17.84
CA THR A 81 23.16 -5.68 -19.06
C THR A 81 22.94 -4.18 -18.73
N PHE A 82 22.00 -3.86 -17.85
CA PHE A 82 21.73 -2.48 -17.44
C PHE A 82 22.86 -1.91 -16.59
N SER A 83 23.52 -2.74 -15.78
CA SER A 83 24.64 -2.38 -14.88
C SER A 83 24.30 -1.19 -13.97
N PRO A 84 23.34 -1.32 -13.03
CA PRO A 84 22.97 -0.25 -12.12
C PRO A 84 24.03 -0.01 -11.05
N ASP A 85 24.21 1.25 -10.66
CA ASP A 85 25.06 1.65 -9.53
C ASP A 85 24.38 1.40 -8.18
N VAL A 86 23.05 1.49 -8.16
CA VAL A 86 22.25 1.32 -6.93
C VAL A 86 20.89 0.68 -7.22
N VAL A 87 20.45 -0.14 -6.28
CA VAL A 87 19.12 -0.75 -6.26
C VAL A 87 18.26 -0.09 -5.20
N ILE A 88 17.01 0.18 -5.53
CA ILE A 88 15.98 0.65 -4.60
C ILE A 88 14.83 -0.36 -4.61
N SER A 89 14.37 -0.81 -3.45
CA SER A 89 13.20 -1.69 -3.35
C SER A 89 12.43 -1.48 -2.04
N PHE A 90 11.31 -2.17 -1.92
CA PHE A 90 10.60 -2.35 -0.64
C PHE A 90 10.83 -3.79 -0.15
N CYS A 91 12.08 -4.09 0.20
CA CYS A 91 12.48 -5.42 0.65
C CYS A 91 12.08 -6.53 -0.34
N SER A 92 12.47 -6.40 -1.62
CA SER A 92 12.32 -7.46 -2.61
C SER A 92 13.38 -8.53 -2.40
N PRO A 93 13.01 -9.81 -2.09
CA PRO A 93 13.98 -10.89 -1.91
C PRO A 93 14.81 -11.16 -3.17
N GLU A 94 14.20 -11.15 -4.34
CA GLU A 94 14.88 -11.37 -5.61
C GLU A 94 15.89 -10.24 -5.90
N ALA A 95 15.48 -8.99 -5.70
CA ALA A 95 16.36 -7.85 -5.89
C ALA A 95 17.52 -7.86 -4.88
N ALA A 96 17.27 -8.21 -3.62
CA ALA A 96 18.30 -8.32 -2.60
C ALA A 96 19.34 -9.41 -2.94
N ARG A 97 18.88 -10.57 -3.40
CA ARG A 97 19.76 -11.68 -3.78
C ARG A 97 20.61 -11.35 -4.99
N ILE A 98 20.02 -10.70 -6.01
CA ILE A 98 20.73 -10.32 -7.24
C ILE A 98 21.74 -9.20 -6.95
N SER A 99 21.32 -8.14 -6.25
CA SER A 99 22.20 -7.02 -5.92
C SER A 99 23.41 -7.46 -5.09
N PHE A 100 23.20 -8.31 -4.08
CA PHE A 100 24.26 -8.88 -3.27
C PHE A 100 25.22 -9.73 -4.13
N GLY A 101 24.68 -10.60 -4.99
CA GLY A 101 25.51 -11.48 -5.85
C GLY A 101 26.30 -10.74 -6.92
N LEU A 102 25.84 -9.56 -7.35
CA LEU A 102 26.53 -8.71 -8.34
C LEU A 102 27.32 -7.55 -7.71
N GLY A 103 27.39 -7.44 -6.39
CA GLY A 103 28.10 -6.36 -5.70
C GLY A 103 27.47 -4.97 -5.87
N ILE A 104 26.15 -4.88 -6.08
CA ILE A 104 25.42 -3.62 -6.30
C ILE A 104 24.88 -3.12 -4.98
N LYS A 105 25.11 -1.84 -4.67
CA LYS A 105 24.55 -1.16 -3.47
C LYS A 105 23.03 -1.28 -3.44
N HIS A 106 22.43 -1.76 -2.32
CA HIS A 106 20.98 -1.91 -2.20
C HIS A 106 20.43 -1.11 -1.02
N ILE A 107 19.52 -0.20 -1.31
CA ILE A 107 18.80 0.62 -0.36
C ILE A 107 17.33 0.19 -0.37
N ALA A 108 16.79 -0.22 0.77
CA ALA A 108 15.39 -0.65 0.85
C ALA A 108 14.55 0.25 1.75
N PHE A 109 13.26 0.33 1.46
CA PHE A 109 12.23 0.84 2.37
C PHE A 109 11.46 -0.33 2.99
N CYS A 110 10.99 -0.18 4.23
CA CYS A 110 10.07 -1.13 4.83
C CYS A 110 9.22 -0.53 5.95
N ASP A 111 7.92 -0.85 5.93
CA ASP A 111 6.99 -0.54 7.02
C ASP A 111 6.30 -1.79 7.61
N SER A 112 6.74 -2.98 7.20
CA SER A 112 6.06 -4.25 7.47
C SER A 112 6.99 -5.30 8.10
N PRO A 113 7.51 -5.06 9.33
CA PRO A 113 8.45 -5.98 9.99
C PRO A 113 7.87 -7.37 10.28
N HIS A 114 6.54 -7.52 10.25
CA HIS A 114 5.83 -8.78 10.46
C HIS A 114 5.93 -9.76 9.28
N ALA A 115 6.42 -9.33 8.11
CA ALA A 115 6.63 -10.18 6.94
C ALA A 115 7.93 -11.02 7.10
N ASN A 116 7.95 -11.94 8.07
CA ASN A 116 9.15 -12.66 8.53
C ASN A 116 9.98 -13.27 7.39
N ALA A 117 9.35 -13.98 6.44
CA ALA A 117 10.07 -14.61 5.33
C ALA A 117 10.78 -13.58 4.45
N VAL A 118 10.09 -12.47 4.14
CA VAL A 118 10.65 -11.36 3.35
C VAL A 118 11.82 -10.72 4.09
N MET A 119 11.67 -10.46 5.40
CA MET A 119 12.73 -9.85 6.21
C MET A 119 13.99 -10.73 6.25
N ARG A 120 13.85 -12.03 6.49
CA ARG A 120 14.96 -12.99 6.52
C ARG A 120 15.69 -13.12 5.18
N LEU A 121 14.97 -13.00 4.06
CA LEU A 121 15.53 -13.13 2.72
C LEU A 121 16.08 -11.81 2.16
N THR A 122 15.90 -10.70 2.86
CA THR A 122 16.29 -9.37 2.35
C THR A 122 17.29 -8.66 3.26
N LEU A 123 16.97 -8.50 4.55
CA LEU A 123 17.71 -7.60 5.42
C LEU A 123 19.19 -7.92 5.60
N PRO A 124 19.63 -9.20 5.65
CA PRO A 124 21.05 -9.52 5.72
C PRO A 124 21.86 -9.16 4.45
N LEU A 125 21.17 -8.91 3.33
CA LEU A 125 21.77 -8.74 2.00
C LEU A 125 21.77 -7.28 1.52
N ILE A 126 21.14 -6.37 2.26
CA ILE A 126 21.03 -4.97 1.87
C ILE A 126 21.96 -4.06 2.68
N GLU A 127 22.34 -2.93 2.10
CA GLU A 127 23.26 -1.99 2.72
C GLU A 127 22.58 -0.99 3.64
N LYS A 128 21.42 -0.44 3.26
CA LYS A 128 20.65 0.52 4.05
C LYS A 128 19.16 0.21 4.03
N LEU A 129 18.53 0.40 5.18
CA LEU A 129 17.08 0.26 5.35
C LEU A 129 16.47 1.57 5.84
N LEU A 130 15.49 2.11 5.11
CA LEU A 130 14.71 3.28 5.50
C LEU A 130 13.35 2.82 6.06
N ILE A 131 13.02 3.29 7.25
CA ILE A 131 11.78 2.91 7.96
C ILE A 131 11.04 4.10 8.54
N PRO A 132 9.70 4.04 8.70
CA PRO A 132 8.94 5.01 9.49
C PRO A 132 9.45 5.06 10.95
N HIS A 133 9.60 6.26 11.50
CA HIS A 133 10.08 6.47 12.89
C HIS A 133 9.21 5.81 13.97
N VAL A 134 7.97 5.49 13.63
CA VAL A 134 7.03 4.83 14.54
C VAL A 134 7.34 3.34 14.75
N ILE A 135 8.23 2.78 13.94
CA ILE A 135 8.69 1.39 14.03
C ILE A 135 10.08 1.38 14.66
N SER A 136 10.26 0.60 15.70
CA SER A 136 11.57 0.45 16.35
C SER A 136 12.56 -0.22 15.40
N LYS A 137 13.82 0.25 15.40
CA LYS A 137 14.92 -0.41 14.67
C LYS A 137 15.08 -1.88 15.04
N LYS A 138 14.82 -2.23 16.31
CA LYS A 138 14.88 -3.60 16.83
C LYS A 138 13.94 -4.58 16.09
N GLU A 139 12.83 -4.07 15.55
CA GLU A 139 11.91 -4.92 14.76
C GLU A 139 12.55 -5.44 13.47
N PHE A 140 13.62 -4.79 13.02
CA PHE A 140 14.34 -5.16 11.81
C PHE A 140 15.74 -5.71 12.08
N SER A 141 16.48 -5.20 13.07
CA SER A 141 17.85 -5.65 13.36
C SER A 141 17.91 -7.12 13.78
N LYS A 142 16.84 -7.64 14.38
CA LYS A 142 16.69 -9.09 14.69
C LYS A 142 16.78 -10.02 13.46
N TYR A 143 16.73 -9.48 12.25
CA TYR A 143 16.85 -10.23 10.99
C TYR A 143 18.23 -10.09 10.32
N GLY A 144 19.24 -9.51 11.00
CA GLY A 144 20.62 -9.52 10.56
C GLY A 144 21.12 -8.24 9.87
N ILE A 145 20.35 -7.14 9.91
CA ILE A 145 20.86 -5.83 9.52
C ILE A 145 21.31 -5.04 10.76
N ASP A 146 22.48 -4.40 10.70
CA ASP A 146 22.97 -3.54 11.77
C ASP A 146 22.08 -2.32 11.99
N GLU A 147 21.82 -1.93 13.25
CA GLU A 147 20.99 -0.77 13.58
C GLU A 147 21.56 0.57 13.02
N LYS A 148 22.88 0.68 12.84
CA LYS A 148 23.55 1.83 12.20
C LYS A 148 23.18 2.01 10.74
N ASN A 149 22.75 0.91 10.09
CA ASN A 149 22.31 0.88 8.69
C ASN A 149 20.79 1.08 8.56
N ILE A 150 20.07 1.16 9.67
CA ILE A 150 18.63 1.45 9.70
C ILE A 150 18.41 2.94 9.94
N ILE A 151 17.81 3.59 8.95
CA ILE A 151 17.57 5.03 8.94
C ILE A 151 16.07 5.28 9.12
N GLN A 152 15.71 5.97 10.19
CA GLN A 152 14.32 6.34 10.44
C GLN A 152 14.00 7.69 9.78
N TYR A 153 12.80 7.81 9.21
CA TYR A 153 12.22 9.07 8.76
C TYR A 153 10.97 9.42 9.59
N LYS A 154 10.80 10.71 9.91
CA LYS A 154 9.67 11.22 10.71
C LYS A 154 8.41 11.31 9.87
N ALA A 155 7.95 10.18 9.31
CA ALA A 155 6.74 10.07 8.52
C ALA A 155 6.24 8.62 8.49
N ILE A 156 5.09 8.41 7.84
CA ILE A 156 4.65 7.10 7.34
C ILE A 156 4.56 7.15 5.81
N ASP A 157 4.69 6.01 5.14
CA ASP A 157 4.80 5.93 3.67
C ASP A 157 3.64 6.59 2.92
N ALA A 158 2.45 6.57 3.52
CA ALA A 158 1.26 7.18 2.93
C ALA A 158 1.41 8.69 2.64
N ILE A 159 2.33 9.41 3.34
CA ILE A 159 2.61 10.82 3.04
C ILE A 159 3.13 11.02 1.61
N ILE A 160 3.82 10.02 1.07
CA ILE A 160 4.35 10.04 -0.29
C ILE A 160 3.24 9.70 -1.29
N THR A 161 2.50 8.62 -1.04
CA THR A 161 1.50 8.13 -1.99
C THR A 161 0.33 9.10 -2.15
N ILE A 162 -0.05 9.87 -1.12
CA ILE A 162 -1.10 10.90 -1.24
C ILE A 162 -0.67 12.15 -2.03
N LYS A 163 0.64 12.36 -2.26
CA LYS A 163 1.13 13.51 -3.05
C LYS A 163 0.97 13.31 -4.55
N ARG A 164 0.76 12.05 -5.01
CA ARG A 164 0.67 11.73 -6.44
C ARG A 164 -0.42 12.55 -7.16
N ARG A 165 -0.16 12.89 -8.40
CA ARG A 165 -1.14 13.50 -9.29
C ARG A 165 -2.18 12.46 -9.70
N ILE A 166 -3.41 12.88 -9.91
CA ILE A 166 -4.52 12.03 -10.36
C ILE A 166 -5.20 12.63 -11.58
N ASN A 167 -5.79 11.77 -12.40
CA ASN A 167 -6.72 12.20 -13.45
C ASN A 167 -8.13 12.34 -12.86
N ARG A 168 -8.55 13.55 -12.55
CA ARG A 168 -9.87 13.85 -11.97
C ARG A 168 -11.03 13.62 -12.93
N ASN A 169 -10.76 13.51 -14.25
CA ASN A 169 -11.78 13.23 -15.25
C ASN A 169 -12.08 11.73 -15.40
N ALA A 170 -11.29 10.85 -14.75
CA ALA A 170 -11.55 9.42 -14.77
C ALA A 170 -12.91 9.10 -14.10
N LYS A 171 -13.67 8.19 -14.71
CA LYS A 171 -14.96 7.76 -14.17
C LYS A 171 -14.77 7.11 -12.79
N LEU A 172 -15.66 7.45 -11.86
CA LEU A 172 -15.73 6.87 -10.53
C LEU A 172 -16.89 5.87 -10.42
N PRO A 173 -16.83 4.92 -9.46
CA PRO A 173 -17.93 3.99 -9.23
C PRO A 173 -19.12 4.63 -8.50
N PHE A 174 -18.96 5.80 -7.90
CA PHE A 174 -20.05 6.53 -7.24
C PHE A 174 -21.06 7.09 -8.26
N LYS A 175 -22.33 7.12 -7.86
CA LYS A 175 -23.35 7.82 -8.64
C LYS A 175 -23.17 9.33 -8.44
N LYS A 176 -23.29 10.10 -9.52
CA LYS A 176 -23.30 11.57 -9.44
C LYS A 176 -24.70 12.03 -8.95
N ASN A 177 -24.84 12.19 -7.65
CA ASN A 177 -26.04 12.69 -6.97
C ASN A 177 -25.61 13.35 -5.65
N ASN A 178 -26.56 13.93 -4.93
CA ASN A 178 -26.31 14.62 -3.65
C ASN A 178 -26.23 13.65 -2.45
N LYS A 179 -26.00 12.36 -2.68
CA LYS A 179 -25.90 11.34 -1.64
C LYS A 179 -24.49 11.23 -1.10
N LYS A 180 -24.36 10.77 0.14
CA LYS A 180 -23.08 10.51 0.77
C LYS A 180 -22.42 9.26 0.17
N ASN A 181 -21.09 9.29 0.04
CA ASN A 181 -20.29 8.22 -0.51
C ASN A 181 -19.57 7.45 0.59
N ILE A 182 -19.97 6.20 0.80
CA ILE A 182 -19.31 5.25 1.72
C ILE A 182 -18.43 4.31 0.90
N LEU A 183 -17.13 4.31 1.18
CA LEU A 183 -16.17 3.43 0.53
C LEU A 183 -15.69 2.36 1.51
N ILE A 184 -15.90 1.09 1.17
CA ILE A 184 -15.45 -0.06 1.98
C ILE A 184 -14.36 -0.80 1.22
N ARG A 185 -13.18 -1.00 1.84
CA ARG A 185 -12.09 -1.78 1.28
C ARG A 185 -11.96 -3.12 2.00
N VAL A 186 -12.09 -4.21 1.26
CA VAL A 186 -11.94 -5.57 1.78
C VAL A 186 -10.46 -5.90 2.03
N GLU A 187 -10.19 -6.73 3.05
CA GLU A 187 -8.86 -7.18 3.41
C GLU A 187 -8.17 -8.04 2.33
N GLU A 188 -6.87 -8.20 2.49
CA GLU A 188 -6.04 -9.13 1.72
C GLU A 188 -6.22 -10.55 2.29
N GLU A 189 -6.67 -11.49 1.47
CA GLU A 189 -6.91 -12.89 1.88
C GLU A 189 -5.78 -13.84 1.46
N GLN A 190 -4.94 -13.46 0.50
CA GLN A 190 -3.87 -14.33 -0.05
C GLN A 190 -2.47 -14.01 0.49
N ALA A 191 -2.35 -13.03 1.39
CA ALA A 191 -1.07 -12.77 2.02
C ALA A 191 -0.70 -13.89 3.01
N SER A 192 0.58 -14.23 3.09
CA SER A 192 1.11 -15.29 3.95
C SER A 192 0.85 -15.11 5.45
N TYR A 193 0.37 -13.94 5.87
CA TYR A 193 0.03 -13.58 7.25
C TYR A 193 -1.49 -13.53 7.52
N THR A 194 -2.34 -13.90 6.55
CA THR A 194 -3.81 -13.90 6.70
C THR A 194 -4.32 -15.33 6.88
N SER A 195 -4.69 -15.69 8.12
CA SER A 195 -5.20 -17.03 8.47
C SER A 195 -6.57 -17.04 9.14
N LYS A 196 -7.27 -15.88 9.20
CA LYS A 196 -8.55 -15.76 9.94
C LYS A 196 -9.73 -15.58 9.00
N PRO A 197 -10.94 -16.06 9.39
CA PRO A 197 -12.15 -15.81 8.62
C PRO A 197 -12.40 -14.31 8.45
N SER A 198 -12.95 -13.94 7.29
CA SER A 198 -13.21 -12.56 6.91
C SER A 198 -14.18 -11.87 7.90
N LYS A 199 -13.70 -10.80 8.54
CA LYS A 199 -14.52 -9.97 9.46
C LYS A 199 -15.41 -8.99 8.72
N ILE A 200 -15.16 -8.78 7.44
CA ILE A 200 -15.80 -7.70 6.66
C ILE A 200 -17.24 -8.01 6.27
N ILE A 201 -17.62 -9.30 6.12
CA ILE A 201 -18.93 -9.69 5.61
C ILE A 201 -20.08 -9.16 6.49
N PRO A 202 -20.08 -9.35 7.83
CA PRO A 202 -21.11 -8.77 8.70
C PRO A 202 -21.18 -7.25 8.63
N ILE A 203 -20.02 -6.60 8.51
CA ILE A 203 -19.90 -5.14 8.39
C ILE A 203 -20.55 -4.67 7.08
N ILE A 204 -20.22 -5.29 5.95
CA ILE A 204 -20.81 -4.94 4.65
C ILE A 204 -22.32 -5.11 4.70
N LYS A 205 -22.83 -6.26 5.19
CA LYS A 205 -24.27 -6.50 5.29
C LYS A 205 -24.97 -5.40 6.08
N LYS A 206 -24.43 -5.03 7.25
CA LYS A 206 -25.01 -4.01 8.12
C LYS A 206 -24.99 -2.63 7.47
N VAL A 207 -23.85 -2.21 6.91
CA VAL A 207 -23.73 -0.90 6.26
C VAL A 207 -24.66 -0.81 5.05
N VAL A 208 -24.70 -1.84 4.20
CA VAL A 208 -25.58 -1.85 3.01
C VAL A 208 -27.06 -1.75 3.40
N SER A 209 -27.50 -2.47 4.43
CA SER A 209 -28.91 -2.42 4.87
C SER A 209 -29.30 -1.09 5.50
N GLU A 210 -28.40 -0.43 6.24
CA GLU A 210 -28.73 0.83 6.92
C GLU A 210 -28.57 2.08 6.04
N PHE A 211 -27.72 2.00 5.01
CA PHE A 211 -27.41 3.12 4.12
C PHE A 211 -27.89 2.89 2.68
N GLU A 212 -29.04 2.24 2.49
CA GLU A 212 -29.64 1.95 1.16
C GLU A 212 -29.88 3.22 0.32
N LYS A 213 -30.10 4.36 0.98
CA LYS A 213 -30.30 5.66 0.31
C LYS A 213 -28.98 6.31 -0.12
N GLU A 214 -27.85 5.84 0.36
CA GLU A 214 -26.53 6.41 0.10
C GLU A 214 -25.77 5.64 -1.00
N ASN A 215 -24.62 6.17 -1.42
CA ASN A 215 -23.75 5.50 -2.37
C ASN A 215 -22.77 4.58 -1.60
N VAL A 216 -23.10 3.31 -1.43
CA VAL A 216 -22.18 2.34 -0.84
C VAL A 216 -21.40 1.63 -1.95
N VAL A 217 -20.07 1.73 -1.92
CA VAL A 217 -19.16 1.06 -2.87
C VAL A 217 -18.19 0.16 -2.10
N VAL A 218 -18.12 -1.09 -2.49
CA VAL A 218 -17.21 -2.08 -1.92
C VAL A 218 -16.10 -2.40 -2.92
N LEU A 219 -14.84 -2.20 -2.51
CA LEU A 219 -13.65 -2.55 -3.29
C LEU A 219 -13.18 -3.95 -2.92
N GLY A 220 -13.40 -4.90 -3.81
CA GLY A 220 -12.80 -6.24 -3.73
C GLY A 220 -11.41 -6.29 -4.37
N ARG A 221 -10.67 -7.38 -4.13
CA ARG A 221 -9.35 -7.63 -4.73
C ARG A 221 -9.41 -8.68 -5.82
N TYR A 222 -9.95 -9.85 -5.49
CA TYR A 222 -9.96 -11.03 -6.34
C TYR A 222 -11.34 -11.29 -6.94
N VAL A 223 -11.38 -11.92 -8.10
CA VAL A 223 -12.63 -12.24 -8.81
C VAL A 223 -13.55 -13.09 -7.95
N GLU A 224 -13.01 -14.10 -7.27
CA GLU A 224 -13.79 -14.97 -6.38
C GLU A 224 -14.35 -14.23 -5.17
N GLN A 225 -13.53 -13.39 -4.53
CA GLN A 225 -13.98 -12.54 -3.42
C GLN A 225 -15.15 -11.64 -3.86
N ILE A 226 -15.05 -11.03 -5.04
CA ILE A 226 -16.12 -10.18 -5.59
C ILE A 226 -17.39 -10.99 -5.86
N LYS A 227 -17.27 -12.19 -6.49
CA LYS A 227 -18.42 -13.07 -6.74
C LYS A 227 -19.10 -13.49 -5.45
N ASN A 228 -18.34 -13.85 -4.42
CA ASN A 228 -18.88 -14.22 -3.11
C ASN A 228 -19.60 -13.04 -2.44
N LEU A 229 -19.01 -11.86 -2.47
CA LEU A 229 -19.63 -10.64 -1.95
C LEU A 229 -20.94 -10.31 -2.70
N GLN A 230 -20.94 -10.44 -4.03
CA GLN A 230 -22.16 -10.22 -4.84
C GLN A 230 -23.30 -11.16 -4.48
N LYS A 231 -23.00 -12.44 -4.22
CA LYS A 231 -24.00 -13.40 -3.71
C LYS A 231 -24.57 -13.00 -2.35
N ILE A 232 -23.74 -12.38 -1.49
CA ILE A 232 -24.08 -12.01 -0.12
C ILE A 232 -24.95 -10.75 -0.05
N VAL A 233 -24.62 -9.70 -0.82
CA VAL A 233 -25.28 -8.38 -0.75
C VAL A 233 -26.21 -8.10 -1.93
N GLY A 234 -26.26 -8.98 -2.92
CA GLY A 234 -27.11 -8.83 -4.11
C GLY A 234 -26.76 -7.59 -4.93
N ASN A 235 -27.74 -7.07 -5.67
CA ASN A 235 -27.59 -5.90 -6.55
C ASN A 235 -27.74 -4.54 -5.83
N LYS A 236 -27.96 -4.53 -4.51
CA LYS A 236 -28.19 -3.31 -3.73
C LYS A 236 -26.92 -2.45 -3.58
N THR A 237 -25.74 -3.03 -3.77
CA THR A 237 -24.44 -2.37 -3.55
C THR A 237 -23.52 -2.58 -4.72
N LYS A 238 -22.80 -1.53 -5.11
CA LYS A 238 -21.81 -1.62 -6.17
C LYS A 238 -20.50 -2.24 -5.66
N ILE A 239 -20.29 -3.50 -6.00
CA ILE A 239 -19.02 -4.17 -5.73
C ILE A 239 -18.14 -4.03 -6.96
N VAL A 240 -16.95 -3.46 -6.79
CA VAL A 240 -16.02 -3.21 -7.87
C VAL A 240 -14.66 -3.83 -7.61
N LYS A 241 -14.03 -4.30 -8.68
CA LYS A 241 -12.61 -4.66 -8.66
C LYS A 241 -11.79 -3.38 -8.68
N MET A 242 -10.63 -3.39 -8.01
CA MET A 242 -9.73 -2.24 -8.03
C MET A 242 -9.24 -1.97 -9.46
N SER A 243 -9.92 -1.07 -10.15
CA SER A 243 -9.60 -0.58 -11.50
C SER A 243 -9.56 0.95 -11.52
N TYR A 244 -9.40 1.56 -10.35
CA TYR A 244 -9.46 3.01 -10.14
C TYR A 244 -8.20 3.48 -9.41
N ASP A 245 -7.83 4.75 -9.58
CA ASP A 245 -6.84 5.37 -8.70
C ASP A 245 -7.44 5.51 -7.30
N GLY A 246 -6.80 4.87 -6.31
CA GLY A 246 -7.28 4.88 -4.93
C GLY A 246 -7.39 6.28 -4.33
N LYS A 247 -6.50 7.22 -4.69
CA LYS A 247 -6.57 8.61 -4.22
C LYS A 247 -7.80 9.32 -4.81
N HIS A 248 -8.09 9.11 -6.11
CA HIS A 248 -9.27 9.70 -6.74
C HIS A 248 -10.57 9.18 -6.11
N LEU A 249 -10.62 7.87 -5.77
CA LEU A 249 -11.75 7.31 -5.00
C LEU A 249 -11.88 7.99 -3.64
N LEU A 250 -10.79 8.11 -2.91
CA LEU A 250 -10.76 8.70 -1.58
C LEU A 250 -11.16 10.19 -1.60
N GLU A 251 -10.69 10.98 -2.57
CA GLU A 251 -11.09 12.40 -2.71
C GLU A 251 -12.63 12.58 -2.87
N ASN A 252 -13.33 11.53 -3.30
CA ASN A 252 -14.78 11.53 -3.49
C ASN A 252 -15.51 10.65 -2.45
N THR A 253 -14.93 10.45 -1.29
CA THR A 253 -15.46 9.60 -0.22
C THR A 253 -15.75 10.44 1.02
N ASP A 254 -16.97 10.34 1.56
CA ASP A 254 -17.35 11.00 2.82
C ASP A 254 -16.93 10.17 4.05
N VAL A 255 -16.97 8.83 3.94
CA VAL A 255 -16.52 7.90 4.99
C VAL A 255 -15.81 6.70 4.36
N PHE A 256 -14.63 6.37 4.89
CA PHE A 256 -13.88 5.18 4.49
C PHE A 256 -13.88 4.12 5.59
N VAL A 257 -14.21 2.88 5.23
CA VAL A 257 -14.11 1.70 6.10
C VAL A 257 -13.08 0.74 5.53
N GLY A 258 -12.01 0.47 6.27
CA GLY A 258 -10.88 -0.31 5.77
C GLY A 258 -10.30 -1.29 6.78
N SER A 259 -9.39 -2.14 6.29
CA SER A 259 -8.78 -3.24 7.06
C SER A 259 -7.57 -2.82 7.94
N GLY A 260 -7.18 -1.55 7.93
CA GLY A 260 -5.94 -1.09 8.60
C GLY A 260 -4.71 -0.99 7.69
N GLY A 261 -4.85 -1.29 6.38
CA GLY A 261 -3.75 -1.26 5.41
C GLY A 261 -3.48 0.10 4.77
N THR A 262 -2.84 0.09 3.59
CA THR A 262 -2.38 1.29 2.87
C THR A 262 -3.48 2.33 2.61
N MET A 263 -4.64 1.91 2.08
CA MET A 263 -5.74 2.85 1.83
C MET A 263 -6.31 3.46 3.12
N THR A 264 -6.28 2.74 4.24
CA THR A 264 -6.65 3.27 5.56
C THR A 264 -5.71 4.42 5.96
N ALA A 265 -4.41 4.24 5.75
CA ALA A 265 -3.43 5.28 6.04
C ALA A 265 -3.53 6.48 5.08
N GLU A 266 -3.76 6.24 3.79
CA GLU A 266 -4.01 7.30 2.80
C GLU A 266 -5.26 8.11 3.15
N SER A 267 -6.39 7.45 3.39
CA SER A 267 -7.67 8.07 3.79
C SER A 267 -7.49 8.94 5.04
N ALA A 268 -6.88 8.39 6.08
CA ALA A 268 -6.61 9.08 7.33
C ALA A 268 -5.75 10.34 7.13
N LEU A 269 -4.64 10.25 6.38
CA LEU A 269 -3.79 11.40 6.10
C LEU A 269 -4.44 12.42 5.14
N MET A 270 -5.38 12.01 4.30
CA MET A 270 -6.17 12.95 3.49
C MET A 270 -7.24 13.68 4.32
N GLY A 271 -7.47 13.26 5.55
CA GLY A 271 -8.46 13.87 6.46
C GLY A 271 -9.88 13.39 6.21
N ILE A 272 -10.04 12.24 5.57
CA ILE A 272 -11.33 11.59 5.38
C ILE A 272 -11.67 10.84 6.67
N PRO A 273 -12.88 10.97 7.21
CA PRO A 273 -13.35 10.16 8.33
C PRO A 273 -13.11 8.67 8.05
N THR A 274 -12.25 8.03 8.85
CA THR A 274 -11.74 6.69 8.59
C THR A 274 -12.02 5.76 9.76
N ILE A 275 -12.67 4.62 9.46
CA ILE A 275 -12.92 3.54 10.41
C ILE A 275 -12.12 2.32 9.98
N SER A 276 -11.35 1.73 10.90
CA SER A 276 -10.63 0.48 10.67
C SER A 276 -11.29 -0.66 11.43
N TYR A 277 -11.62 -1.74 10.71
CA TYR A 277 -12.08 -2.98 11.34
C TYR A 277 -10.91 -3.91 11.74
N ASN A 278 -9.66 -3.40 11.65
CA ASN A 278 -8.45 -4.04 12.18
C ASN A 278 -8.32 -5.52 11.78
N ALA A 279 -8.42 -5.80 10.48
CA ALA A 279 -8.28 -7.17 9.98
C ALA A 279 -6.89 -7.74 10.29
N VAL A 280 -5.85 -6.92 10.10
CA VAL A 280 -4.47 -7.25 10.43
C VAL A 280 -3.88 -6.13 11.29
N PRO A 281 -3.71 -6.34 12.60
CA PRO A 281 -3.07 -5.36 13.48
C PRO A 281 -1.66 -5.01 13.01
N ASN A 282 -1.35 -3.72 12.94
CA ASN A 282 -0.02 -3.25 12.55
C ASN A 282 0.35 -1.93 13.24
N ILE A 283 1.64 -1.63 13.26
CA ILE A 283 2.21 -0.47 13.97
C ILE A 283 1.73 0.85 13.35
N ILE A 284 1.59 0.91 12.01
CA ILE A 284 1.14 2.13 11.32
C ILE A 284 -0.31 2.46 11.69
N GLU A 285 -1.19 1.46 11.70
CA GLU A 285 -2.59 1.67 12.12
C GLU A 285 -2.67 2.09 13.59
N ASN A 286 -1.88 1.47 14.48
CA ASN A 286 -1.80 1.87 15.89
C ASN A 286 -1.39 3.33 16.04
N PHE A 287 -0.42 3.80 15.26
CA PHE A 287 -0.02 5.21 15.22
C PHE A 287 -1.18 6.11 14.79
N LEU A 288 -1.90 5.77 13.72
CA LEU A 288 -3.04 6.56 13.22
C LEU A 288 -4.19 6.63 14.23
N VAL A 289 -4.46 5.54 14.93
CA VAL A 289 -5.46 5.49 16.03
C VAL A 289 -5.02 6.39 17.19
N LYS A 290 -3.76 6.31 17.65
CA LYS A 290 -3.21 7.18 18.70
C LYS A 290 -3.25 8.68 18.33
N LYS A 291 -3.16 8.98 17.02
CA LYS A 291 -3.27 10.36 16.51
C LYS A 291 -4.71 10.79 16.21
N HIS A 292 -5.69 9.98 16.56
CA HIS A 292 -7.13 10.22 16.31
C HIS A 292 -7.47 10.50 14.84
N LEU A 293 -6.71 9.92 13.91
CA LEU A 293 -6.97 9.96 12.48
C LEU A 293 -7.79 8.76 12.00
N VAL A 294 -7.78 7.67 12.78
CA VAL A 294 -8.53 6.44 12.51
C VAL A 294 -9.29 6.05 13.77
N LYS A 295 -10.56 5.71 13.62
CA LYS A 295 -11.35 5.02 14.65
C LYS A 295 -11.26 3.52 14.41
N ARG A 296 -10.82 2.75 15.42
CA ARG A 296 -10.85 1.30 15.37
C ARG A 296 -12.15 0.78 15.93
N GLU A 297 -12.88 0.00 15.13
CA GLU A 297 -14.12 -0.63 15.54
C GLU A 297 -14.34 -1.92 14.73
N THR A 298 -14.78 -2.98 15.38
CA THR A 298 -15.01 -4.29 14.75
C THR A 298 -16.46 -4.73 14.79
N ASP A 299 -17.28 -4.10 15.64
CA ASP A 299 -18.70 -4.38 15.75
C ASP A 299 -19.48 -3.69 14.63
N PRO A 300 -20.23 -4.44 13.78
CA PRO A 300 -20.98 -3.87 12.66
C PRO A 300 -21.99 -2.80 13.05
N ASN A 301 -22.67 -2.94 14.21
CA ASN A 301 -23.65 -1.97 14.66
C ASN A 301 -22.97 -0.67 15.09
N LYS A 302 -21.86 -0.77 15.83
CA LYS A 302 -21.08 0.40 16.24
C LYS A 302 -20.45 1.12 15.05
N ILE A 303 -19.96 0.38 14.02
CA ILE A 303 -19.48 0.97 12.77
C ILE A 303 -20.61 1.77 12.10
N SER A 304 -21.79 1.19 11.96
CA SER A 304 -22.96 1.86 11.39
C SER A 304 -23.35 3.12 12.17
N MET A 305 -23.38 3.04 13.50
CA MET A 305 -23.63 4.21 14.36
C MET A 305 -22.57 5.31 14.18
N GLN A 306 -21.30 4.94 14.02
CA GLN A 306 -20.22 5.92 13.76
C GLN A 306 -20.39 6.60 12.41
N ILE A 307 -20.77 5.86 11.36
CA ILE A 307 -21.07 6.44 10.04
C ILE A 307 -22.20 7.46 10.13
N LYS A 308 -23.30 7.14 10.82
CA LYS A 308 -24.43 8.07 11.05
C LYS A 308 -23.95 9.37 11.72
N ARG A 309 -23.18 9.25 12.81
CA ARG A 309 -22.63 10.42 13.53
C ARG A 309 -21.72 11.27 12.65
N ILE A 310 -20.93 10.66 11.76
CA ILE A 310 -20.07 11.37 10.81
C ILE A 310 -20.91 12.16 9.81
N PHE A 311 -22.03 11.62 9.34
CA PHE A 311 -22.92 12.31 8.40
C PHE A 311 -23.71 13.46 9.05
N GLU A 312 -24.06 13.33 10.33
CA GLU A 312 -24.77 14.34 11.10
C GLU A 312 -23.84 15.50 11.54
N ALA A 313 -22.58 15.18 11.81
CA ALA A 313 -21.58 16.18 12.16
C ALA A 313 -20.95 16.74 10.90
N ASP A 314 -21.08 18.03 10.63
CA ASP A 314 -20.27 18.73 9.59
C ASP A 314 -18.79 18.82 10.06
N ASP A 315 -18.17 17.63 10.22
CA ASP A 315 -16.93 17.47 10.97
C ASP A 315 -15.68 17.73 10.12
N LYS A 316 -15.26 18.99 10.12
CA LYS A 316 -13.95 19.39 9.59
C LYS A 316 -12.76 19.03 10.52
N GLN A 317 -13.01 18.37 11.68
CA GLN A 317 -11.95 18.06 12.65
C GLN A 317 -10.95 17.03 12.07
N SER A 318 -11.43 16.01 11.35
CA SER A 318 -10.55 15.03 10.70
C SER A 318 -9.59 15.70 9.70
N GLN A 319 -10.08 16.66 8.92
CA GLN A 319 -9.26 17.44 7.98
C GLN A 319 -8.24 18.31 8.70
N LYS A 320 -8.63 19.02 9.76
CA LYS A 320 -7.72 19.86 10.57
C LYS A 320 -6.62 19.03 11.21
N ARG A 321 -6.95 17.89 11.83
CA ARG A 321 -5.99 16.96 12.44
C ARG A 321 -5.02 16.41 11.41
N ALA A 322 -5.54 15.92 10.28
CA ALA A 322 -4.70 15.40 9.20
C ALA A 322 -3.73 16.46 8.66
N LYS A 323 -4.16 17.71 8.50
CA LYS A 323 -3.30 18.83 8.09
C LYS A 323 -2.16 19.04 9.07
N ILE A 324 -2.45 19.10 10.37
CA ILE A 324 -1.44 19.27 11.44
C ILE A 324 -0.44 18.10 11.42
N ILE A 325 -0.91 16.85 11.37
CA ILE A 325 -0.04 15.68 11.38
C ILE A 325 0.85 15.64 10.13
N ARG A 326 0.29 15.93 8.95
CA ARG A 326 1.06 15.99 7.69
C ARG A 326 2.14 17.07 7.71
N SER A 327 1.87 18.26 8.29
CA SER A 327 2.87 19.34 8.34
C SER A 327 4.08 19.00 9.22
N GLN A 328 3.95 18.03 10.13
CA GLN A 328 5.03 17.55 10.99
C GLN A 328 5.83 16.39 10.36
N MET A 329 5.38 15.86 9.22
CA MET A 329 6.04 14.76 8.54
C MET A 329 7.10 15.25 7.56
N GLU A 330 8.28 14.64 7.63
CA GLU A 330 9.33 14.84 6.63
C GLU A 330 9.04 14.06 5.34
N ASP A 331 9.80 14.36 4.31
CA ASP A 331 9.74 13.63 3.05
C ASP A 331 10.78 12.50 3.03
N PRO A 332 10.38 11.22 3.10
CA PRO A 332 11.31 10.08 3.08
C PRO A 332 12.25 10.05 1.86
N ILE A 333 11.79 10.58 0.71
CA ILE A 333 12.58 10.58 -0.53
C ILE A 333 13.79 11.51 -0.39
N GLN A 334 13.71 12.59 0.40
CA GLN A 334 14.88 13.44 0.64
C GLN A 334 15.98 12.70 1.40
N LYS A 335 15.63 11.79 2.33
CA LYS A 335 16.62 10.91 2.98
C LYS A 335 17.25 9.93 2.00
N LEU A 336 16.43 9.31 1.14
CA LEU A 336 16.94 8.46 0.07
C LEU A 336 17.96 9.21 -0.82
N ILE A 337 17.62 10.44 -1.25
CA ILE A 337 18.50 11.27 -2.11
C ILE A 337 19.85 11.54 -1.44
N LYS A 338 19.87 11.76 -0.13
CA LYS A 338 21.14 11.96 0.61
C LYS A 338 21.99 10.69 0.56
N ILE A 339 21.41 9.54 0.87
CA ILE A 339 22.12 8.26 0.91
C ILE A 339 22.66 7.85 -0.47
N ILE A 340 21.92 8.17 -1.54
CA ILE A 340 22.36 7.87 -2.93
C ILE A 340 23.57 8.71 -3.32
N LYS A 341 23.74 9.90 -2.74
CA LYS A 341 24.86 10.80 -3.04
C LYS A 341 26.12 10.54 -2.20
N GLU A 342 25.97 9.81 -1.10
CA GLU A 342 27.08 9.30 -0.27
C GLU A 342 27.70 8.06 -0.91
#